data_7a2685e4836a319874c2b15ef6a8ac75
#
_entry.id   7a2685e4836a319874c2b15ef6a8ac75
#
_cell.length_a   1.000
_cell.length_b   1.000
_cell.length_c   1.000
_cell.angle_alpha   90.00
_cell.angle_beta   90.00
_cell.angle_gamma   90.00
#
_symmetry.space_group_name_H-M   'P 1'
#
loop_
_entity.id
_entity.type
_entity.pdbx_description
1 polymer ?
#
loop_
_entity_poly.entity_id
_entity_poly.type
_entity_poly.pdbx_seq_one_letter_code
_entity_poly.pdbx_strand_id
1 'polypeptide(L)'
;LSLALSAALVAGSAFAFDPPPAPPQIVALVDQGDFKAANAAIDAALAQPNVPADTARALAFERERMRRIRLDFPHDEAKVRADIKKQIPDLRDDEFARWEANNTLEHMTIDGEKRYFQRSVSNLWRLAPDALARRTEPPKTNDSPLESAHPHHRAAHDAAIATGEASVLPQRFRITQSLTVNADAVPAGETIDAWIPFPRHIPGQQDDIKLVGSVPAKGDLAPESALMRTMHLQGTAVAGKPTKFDVTYEVTISAQSHPIDAAKVVPLTEKEKRELAPYLSQELPHVVFTDAMRALSKQTVGDETNPYAITRKLFALVDDKFPWAGAREYSTIPNIGDYALHAHHGDCGQQTLLLITLLRLNGIPARWQSGMMFSPTDYWNLHDWGQVYLAPYGWVPMDVTFGRLEGDPATEWFYLGGLDGYRIAFNDAWGVDFVPRKTHFRSDTVDSQRGEVEWKGGNLYFDQFDYDFEWNLVPTTPPEGA
;
A
#
# COMPACT_ATOMS: atom_id res chain seq x y z
N LEU A 1 -3.79 -51.04 11.16
CA LEU A 1 -4.68 -49.87 10.98
C LEU A 1 -3.85 -48.78 10.24
N SER A 2 -4.04 -48.69 8.93
CA SER A 2 -3.42 -47.66 8.09
C SER A 2 -4.27 -46.39 8.16
N LEU A 3 -3.72 -45.31 8.74
CA LEU A 3 -4.29 -43.97 8.56
C LEU A 3 -3.82 -43.41 7.23
N ALA A 4 -4.73 -43.33 6.27
CA ALA A 4 -4.53 -42.56 5.06
C ALA A 4 -4.68 -41.07 5.38
N LEU A 5 -3.56 -40.32 5.37
CA LEU A 5 -3.57 -38.86 5.38
C LEU A 5 -4.00 -38.40 3.98
N SER A 6 -5.23 -37.93 3.86
CA SER A 6 -5.69 -37.21 2.68
C SER A 6 -5.02 -35.86 2.65
N ALA A 7 -3.96 -35.73 1.85
CA ALA A 7 -3.43 -34.42 1.47
C ALA A 7 -4.47 -33.74 0.58
N ALA A 8 -5.25 -32.81 1.12
CA ALA A 8 -6.02 -31.88 0.32
C ALA A 8 -5.01 -31.02 -0.49
N LEU A 9 -4.93 -31.28 -1.79
CA LEU A 9 -4.36 -30.34 -2.73
C LEU A 9 -5.23 -29.06 -2.63
N VAL A 10 -4.74 -28.07 -1.95
CA VAL A 10 -5.17 -26.69 -2.16
C VAL A 10 -4.64 -26.32 -3.53
N ALA A 11 -5.48 -26.52 -4.57
CA ALA A 11 -5.27 -25.88 -5.85
C ALA A 11 -5.24 -24.38 -5.54
N GLY A 12 -4.05 -23.79 -5.63
CA GLY A 12 -3.89 -22.34 -5.55
C GLY A 12 -4.78 -21.74 -6.64
N SER A 13 -5.91 -21.18 -6.27
CA SER A 13 -6.63 -20.27 -7.11
C SER A 13 -5.63 -19.17 -7.42
N ALA A 14 -5.19 -19.08 -8.66
CA ALA A 14 -4.56 -17.88 -9.16
C ALA A 14 -5.58 -16.76 -8.85
N PHE A 15 -5.25 -15.87 -7.92
CA PHE A 15 -6.11 -14.75 -7.58
C PHE A 15 -6.30 -13.95 -8.86
N ALA A 16 -7.49 -14.05 -9.45
CA ALA A 16 -7.80 -13.24 -10.61
C ALA A 16 -7.96 -11.82 -10.13
N PHE A 17 -7.06 -10.94 -10.57
CA PHE A 17 -7.18 -9.51 -10.33
C PHE A 17 -8.59 -9.02 -10.73
N ASP A 18 -9.28 -8.31 -9.86
CA ASP A 18 -10.63 -7.83 -10.12
C ASP A 18 -10.66 -6.29 -10.23
N PRO A 19 -10.99 -5.73 -11.39
CA PRO A 19 -11.51 -6.42 -12.58
C PRO A 19 -10.41 -7.08 -13.43
N PRO A 20 -10.74 -8.07 -14.27
CA PRO A 20 -9.77 -8.62 -15.21
C PRO A 20 -9.27 -7.53 -16.17
N PRO A 21 -8.05 -7.64 -16.71
CA PRO A 21 -7.50 -6.60 -17.57
C PRO A 21 -8.35 -6.40 -18.83
N ALA A 22 -8.58 -5.14 -19.19
CA ALA A 22 -9.22 -4.78 -20.44
C ALA A 22 -8.31 -5.08 -21.66
N PRO A 23 -8.85 -5.09 -22.89
CA PRO A 23 -8.03 -5.24 -24.09
C PRO A 23 -6.85 -4.27 -24.11
N PRO A 24 -5.61 -4.73 -24.39
CA PRO A 24 -4.40 -3.91 -24.26
C PRO A 24 -4.42 -2.60 -25.03
N GLN A 25 -5.08 -2.57 -26.20
CA GLN A 25 -5.22 -1.35 -26.99
C GLN A 25 -6.08 -0.27 -26.29
N ILE A 26 -7.06 -0.66 -25.49
CA ILE A 26 -7.89 0.28 -24.72
C ILE A 26 -7.10 0.79 -23.51
N VAL A 27 -6.41 -0.10 -22.80
CA VAL A 27 -5.53 0.28 -21.71
C VAL A 27 -4.47 1.28 -22.19
N ALA A 28 -3.85 1.04 -23.35
CA ALA A 28 -2.85 1.93 -23.94
C ALA A 28 -3.42 3.33 -24.25
N LEU A 29 -4.64 3.43 -24.78
CA LEU A 29 -5.29 4.73 -25.02
C LEU A 29 -5.53 5.49 -23.71
N VAL A 30 -5.97 4.79 -22.66
CA VAL A 30 -6.15 5.40 -21.33
C VAL A 30 -4.82 5.87 -20.75
N ASP A 31 -3.78 5.06 -20.86
CA ASP A 31 -2.44 5.41 -20.34
C ASP A 31 -1.80 6.58 -21.08
N GLN A 32 -2.10 6.73 -22.37
CA GLN A 32 -1.68 7.87 -23.22
C GLN A 32 -2.49 9.14 -22.97
N GLY A 33 -3.62 9.05 -22.27
CA GLY A 33 -4.53 10.18 -22.05
C GLY A 33 -5.53 10.44 -23.18
N ASP A 34 -5.62 9.55 -24.17
CA ASP A 34 -6.56 9.65 -25.29
C ASP A 34 -7.97 9.15 -24.89
N PHE A 35 -8.57 9.80 -23.89
CA PHE A 35 -9.80 9.34 -23.24
C PHE A 35 -11.02 9.34 -24.18
N LYS A 36 -11.07 10.30 -25.14
CA LYS A 36 -12.11 10.30 -26.16
C LYS A 36 -12.01 9.08 -27.08
N ALA A 37 -10.79 8.73 -27.51
CA ALA A 37 -10.56 7.56 -28.35
C ALA A 37 -10.80 6.28 -27.56
N ALA A 38 -10.37 6.20 -26.29
CA ALA A 38 -10.64 5.07 -25.40
C ALA A 38 -12.15 4.84 -25.23
N ASN A 39 -12.94 5.89 -24.94
CA ASN A 39 -14.39 5.77 -24.84
C ASN A 39 -15.03 5.28 -26.13
N ALA A 40 -14.62 5.80 -27.30
CA ALA A 40 -15.13 5.32 -28.58
C ALA A 40 -14.81 3.83 -28.83
N ALA A 41 -13.60 3.41 -28.47
CA ALA A 41 -13.20 1.99 -28.57
C ALA A 41 -13.98 1.09 -27.60
N ILE A 42 -14.26 1.57 -26.37
CA ILE A 42 -15.11 0.87 -25.39
C ILE A 42 -16.54 0.74 -25.92
N ASP A 43 -17.14 1.84 -26.46
CA ASP A 43 -18.47 1.80 -27.04
C ASP A 43 -18.57 0.79 -28.19
N ALA A 44 -17.58 0.80 -29.09
CA ALA A 44 -17.51 -0.15 -30.20
C ALA A 44 -17.39 -1.60 -29.72
N ALA A 45 -16.61 -1.85 -28.67
CA ALA A 45 -16.45 -3.18 -28.09
C ALA A 45 -17.74 -3.68 -27.41
N LEU A 46 -18.42 -2.81 -26.65
CA LEU A 46 -19.68 -3.14 -25.98
C LEU A 46 -20.87 -3.30 -26.95
N ALA A 47 -20.81 -2.70 -28.15
CA ALA A 47 -21.82 -2.87 -29.19
C ALA A 47 -21.75 -4.23 -29.92
N GLN A 48 -20.68 -5.01 -29.68
CA GLN A 48 -20.55 -6.34 -30.31
C GLN A 48 -21.59 -7.32 -29.71
N PRO A 49 -22.13 -8.25 -30.51
CA PRO A 49 -23.01 -9.29 -29.97
C PRO A 49 -22.26 -10.21 -28.98
N ASN A 50 -22.91 -10.58 -27.90
CA ASN A 50 -22.43 -11.56 -26.92
C ASN A 50 -21.09 -11.18 -26.22
N VAL A 51 -20.91 -9.91 -25.86
CA VAL A 51 -19.74 -9.49 -25.05
C VAL A 51 -19.71 -10.29 -23.75
N PRO A 52 -18.62 -10.99 -23.40
CA PRO A 52 -18.48 -11.69 -22.14
C PRO A 52 -18.62 -10.72 -20.96
N ALA A 53 -19.26 -11.16 -19.86
CA ALA A 53 -19.50 -10.34 -18.68
C ALA A 53 -18.20 -9.76 -18.11
N ASP A 54 -17.13 -10.56 -18.04
CA ASP A 54 -15.81 -10.12 -17.56
C ASP A 54 -15.20 -9.04 -18.46
N THR A 55 -15.35 -9.17 -19.79
CA THR A 55 -14.92 -8.13 -20.72
C THR A 55 -15.71 -6.84 -20.51
N ALA A 56 -17.04 -6.93 -20.39
CA ALA A 56 -17.87 -5.77 -20.12
C ALA A 56 -17.49 -5.09 -18.78
N ARG A 57 -17.20 -5.88 -17.75
CA ARG A 57 -16.73 -5.39 -16.45
C ARG A 57 -15.36 -4.70 -16.55
N ALA A 58 -14.41 -5.28 -17.27
CA ALA A 58 -13.11 -4.68 -17.54
C ALA A 58 -13.22 -3.34 -18.30
N LEU A 59 -14.07 -3.27 -19.31
CA LEU A 59 -14.33 -2.04 -20.07
C LEU A 59 -14.99 -0.96 -19.20
N ALA A 60 -15.93 -1.34 -18.34
CA ALA A 60 -16.54 -0.42 -17.38
C ALA A 60 -15.50 0.12 -16.38
N PHE A 61 -14.56 -0.71 -15.94
CA PHE A 61 -13.47 -0.26 -15.09
C PHE A 61 -12.55 0.74 -15.78
N GLU A 62 -12.22 0.57 -17.07
CA GLU A 62 -11.40 1.56 -17.79
C GLU A 62 -12.11 2.93 -17.90
N ARG A 63 -13.43 2.98 -18.00
CA ARG A 63 -14.19 4.24 -17.89
C ARG A 63 -14.05 4.88 -16.52
N GLU A 64 -14.18 4.08 -15.48
CA GLU A 64 -13.98 4.57 -14.13
C GLU A 64 -12.50 4.96 -13.88
N ARG A 65 -11.53 4.22 -14.42
CA ARG A 65 -10.11 4.56 -14.34
C ARG A 65 -9.81 5.92 -14.98
N MET A 66 -10.39 6.22 -16.14
CA MET A 66 -10.30 7.56 -16.76
C MET A 66 -10.88 8.66 -15.85
N ARG A 67 -12.02 8.40 -15.16
CA ARG A 67 -12.58 9.34 -14.18
C ARG A 67 -11.62 9.57 -13.02
N ARG A 68 -11.06 8.49 -12.45
CA ARG A 68 -10.10 8.54 -11.35
C ARG A 68 -8.81 9.27 -11.75
N ILE A 69 -8.29 9.03 -12.94
CA ILE A 69 -7.12 9.76 -13.47
C ILE A 69 -7.42 11.28 -13.56
N ARG A 70 -8.63 11.68 -13.94
CA ARG A 70 -8.98 13.10 -13.92
C ARG A 70 -9.04 13.71 -12.53
N LEU A 71 -9.38 12.91 -11.51
CA LEU A 71 -9.30 13.34 -10.10
C LEU A 71 -7.84 13.46 -9.65
N ASP A 72 -6.96 12.57 -10.11
CA ASP A 72 -5.52 12.65 -9.83
C ASP A 72 -4.85 13.84 -10.52
N PHE A 73 -5.31 14.23 -11.72
CA PHE A 73 -4.74 15.30 -12.54
C PHE A 73 -5.70 16.50 -12.72
N PRO A 74 -6.12 17.17 -11.63
CA PRO A 74 -7.12 18.25 -11.71
C PRO A 74 -6.54 19.60 -12.13
N HIS A 75 -5.21 19.81 -12.03
CA HIS A 75 -4.60 21.12 -12.15
C HIS A 75 -4.15 21.42 -13.59
N ASP A 76 -4.27 22.69 -13.97
CA ASP A 76 -3.62 23.26 -15.15
C ASP A 76 -2.25 23.89 -14.79
N GLU A 77 -1.48 24.27 -15.80
CA GLU A 77 -0.16 24.90 -15.62
C GLU A 77 -0.26 26.21 -14.84
N ALA A 78 -1.30 27.01 -15.08
CA ALA A 78 -1.46 28.30 -14.40
C ALA A 78 -1.60 28.13 -12.89
N LYS A 79 -2.39 27.14 -12.46
CA LYS A 79 -2.57 26.78 -11.04
C LYS A 79 -1.27 26.32 -10.42
N VAL A 80 -0.53 25.41 -11.07
CA VAL A 80 0.74 24.88 -10.57
C VAL A 80 1.78 25.97 -10.44
N ARG A 81 1.94 26.82 -11.47
CA ARG A 81 2.85 27.97 -11.41
C ARG A 81 2.47 28.95 -10.28
N ALA A 82 1.17 29.23 -10.12
CA ALA A 82 0.70 30.11 -9.04
C ALA A 82 1.01 29.53 -7.65
N ASP A 83 0.88 28.22 -7.46
CA ASP A 83 1.20 27.56 -6.19
C ASP A 83 2.71 27.55 -5.90
N ILE A 84 3.55 27.29 -6.91
CA ILE A 84 5.00 27.36 -6.75
C ILE A 84 5.44 28.80 -6.42
N LYS A 85 4.88 29.80 -7.09
CA LYS A 85 5.21 31.24 -6.85
C LYS A 85 4.88 31.72 -5.45
N LYS A 86 4.02 31.04 -4.69
CA LYS A 86 3.80 31.35 -3.25
C LYS A 86 5.07 31.15 -2.43
N GLN A 87 5.96 30.26 -2.87
CA GLN A 87 7.21 29.92 -2.18
C GLN A 87 8.46 30.31 -2.97
N ILE A 88 8.36 30.47 -4.31
CA ILE A 88 9.42 30.95 -5.21
C ILE A 88 8.83 32.10 -6.05
N PRO A 89 8.76 33.34 -5.52
CA PRO A 89 8.09 34.45 -6.22
C PRO A 89 8.70 34.79 -7.59
N ASP A 90 9.99 34.58 -7.74
CA ASP A 90 10.77 34.83 -8.93
C ASP A 90 10.97 33.54 -9.79
N LEU A 91 10.01 32.61 -9.76
CA LEU A 91 10.03 31.38 -10.57
C LEU A 91 10.32 31.69 -12.05
N ARG A 92 11.36 31.06 -12.57
CA ARG A 92 11.78 31.18 -13.98
C ARG A 92 11.17 30.06 -14.83
N ASP A 93 11.01 30.36 -16.13
CA ASP A 93 10.44 29.39 -17.08
C ASP A 93 11.38 28.20 -17.32
N ASP A 94 12.70 28.43 -17.31
CA ASP A 94 13.67 27.35 -17.48
C ASP A 94 13.69 26.35 -16.31
N GLU A 95 13.41 26.80 -15.09
CA GLU A 95 13.27 25.94 -13.91
C GLU A 95 12.02 25.07 -14.01
N PHE A 96 10.91 25.71 -14.31
CA PHE A 96 9.64 25.00 -14.48
C PHE A 96 9.74 23.93 -15.56
N ALA A 97 10.26 24.27 -16.74
CA ALA A 97 10.45 23.35 -17.85
C ALA A 97 11.39 22.17 -17.49
N ARG A 98 12.43 22.42 -16.68
CA ARG A 98 13.33 21.36 -16.22
C ARG A 98 12.62 20.39 -15.29
N TRP A 99 11.80 20.88 -14.33
CA TRP A 99 11.03 20.04 -13.41
C TRP A 99 9.91 19.25 -14.10
N GLU A 100 9.36 19.76 -15.21
CA GLU A 100 8.50 18.98 -16.09
C GLU A 100 9.27 17.86 -16.80
N ALA A 101 10.39 18.22 -17.44
CA ALA A 101 11.14 17.30 -18.27
C ALA A 101 11.73 16.10 -17.50
N ASN A 102 12.03 16.28 -16.21
CA ASN A 102 12.51 15.20 -15.34
C ASN A 102 11.40 14.53 -14.50
N ASN A 103 10.13 14.81 -14.82
CA ASN A 103 8.95 14.30 -14.15
C ASN A 103 8.79 14.68 -12.66
N THR A 104 9.56 15.64 -12.15
CA THR A 104 9.36 16.16 -10.77
C THR A 104 8.01 16.86 -10.64
N LEU A 105 7.56 17.56 -11.69
CA LEU A 105 6.20 18.04 -11.84
C LEU A 105 5.42 17.04 -12.72
N GLU A 106 4.95 15.97 -12.10
CA GLU A 106 4.22 14.92 -12.80
C GLU A 106 3.00 15.51 -13.50
N HIS A 107 2.87 15.21 -14.77
CA HIS A 107 1.79 15.69 -15.61
C HIS A 107 1.40 14.67 -16.68
N MET A 108 0.22 14.84 -17.22
CA MET A 108 -0.34 13.99 -18.28
C MET A 108 -1.08 14.87 -19.29
N THR A 109 -0.98 14.56 -20.58
CA THR A 109 -1.82 15.19 -21.58
C THR A 109 -3.11 14.39 -21.71
N ILE A 110 -4.25 14.98 -21.32
CA ILE A 110 -5.57 14.34 -21.38
C ILE A 110 -6.40 15.01 -22.48
N ASP A 111 -6.73 14.26 -23.54
CA ASP A 111 -7.49 14.74 -24.69
C ASP A 111 -6.93 16.05 -25.32
N GLY A 112 -5.60 16.20 -25.29
CA GLY A 112 -4.86 17.36 -25.81
C GLY A 112 -4.62 18.49 -24.79
N GLU A 113 -5.13 18.37 -23.57
CA GLU A 113 -4.88 19.34 -22.49
C GLU A 113 -3.83 18.82 -21.51
N LYS A 114 -2.77 19.59 -21.24
CA LYS A 114 -1.79 19.26 -20.21
C LYS A 114 -2.43 19.45 -18.83
N ARG A 115 -2.37 18.42 -18.02
CA ARG A 115 -2.88 18.38 -16.66
C ARG A 115 -1.82 17.89 -15.70
N TYR A 116 -1.74 18.47 -14.52
CA TYR A 116 -0.74 18.15 -13.50
C TYR A 116 -1.36 17.36 -12.36
N PHE A 117 -0.54 16.45 -11.82
CA PHE A 117 -0.90 15.67 -10.65
C PHE A 117 -1.19 16.59 -9.45
N GLN A 118 -2.21 16.24 -8.68
CA GLN A 118 -2.69 17.05 -7.55
C GLN A 118 -1.60 17.32 -6.49
N ARG A 119 -0.63 16.41 -6.34
CA ARG A 119 0.49 16.55 -5.41
C ARG A 119 1.81 17.00 -6.06
N SER A 120 1.81 17.38 -7.34
CA SER A 120 3.04 17.75 -8.07
C SER A 120 3.83 18.84 -7.37
N VAL A 121 3.19 19.85 -6.79
CA VAL A 121 3.89 20.93 -6.06
C VAL A 121 4.43 20.44 -4.71
N SER A 122 3.73 19.61 -3.97
CA SER A 122 4.26 19.02 -2.73
C SER A 122 5.40 18.06 -3.01
N ASN A 123 5.31 17.28 -4.09
CA ASN A 123 6.37 16.39 -4.54
C ASN A 123 7.61 17.16 -5.02
N LEU A 124 7.43 18.33 -5.67
CA LEU A 124 8.54 19.19 -6.06
C LEU A 124 9.48 19.49 -4.88
N TRP A 125 8.92 19.78 -3.71
CA TRP A 125 9.73 20.09 -2.51
C TRP A 125 10.48 18.88 -1.94
N ARG A 126 10.05 17.66 -2.27
CA ARG A 126 10.70 16.42 -1.86
C ARG A 126 11.74 15.93 -2.89
N LEU A 127 11.44 16.10 -4.17
CA LEU A 127 12.18 15.51 -5.27
C LEU A 127 13.23 16.44 -5.89
N ALA A 128 13.11 17.78 -5.71
CA ALA A 128 13.99 18.77 -6.30
C ALA A 128 14.72 19.60 -5.22
N PRO A 129 15.95 19.20 -4.82
CA PRO A 129 16.73 19.96 -3.84
C PRO A 129 16.96 21.43 -4.23
N ASP A 130 17.08 21.71 -5.53
CA ASP A 130 17.22 23.07 -6.06
C ASP A 130 15.95 23.91 -5.87
N ALA A 131 14.78 23.31 -6.01
CA ALA A 131 13.49 23.95 -5.70
C ALA A 131 13.32 24.17 -4.18
N LEU A 132 13.66 23.14 -3.39
CA LEU A 132 13.60 23.21 -1.94
C LEU A 132 14.47 24.33 -1.38
N ALA A 133 15.69 24.49 -1.88
CA ALA A 133 16.65 25.51 -1.46
C ALA A 133 16.19 26.95 -1.78
N ARG A 134 15.25 27.12 -2.72
CA ARG A 134 14.73 28.44 -3.11
C ARG A 134 13.45 28.83 -2.40
N ARG A 135 12.88 27.95 -1.56
CA ARG A 135 11.66 28.28 -0.82
C ARG A 135 11.89 29.44 0.15
N THR A 136 10.90 30.31 0.24
CA THR A 136 10.88 31.41 1.24
C THR A 136 10.66 30.90 2.66
N GLU A 137 9.98 29.77 2.81
CA GLU A 137 9.70 29.13 4.11
C GLU A 137 10.08 27.64 4.04
N PRO A 138 10.61 27.06 5.13
CA PRO A 138 10.86 25.62 5.18
C PRO A 138 9.55 24.84 5.00
N PRO A 139 9.57 23.65 4.36
CA PRO A 139 8.37 22.83 4.25
C PRO A 139 7.89 22.42 5.65
N LYS A 140 6.58 22.44 5.84
CA LYS A 140 5.97 21.77 6.98
C LYS A 140 5.89 20.29 6.62
N THR A 141 6.68 19.47 7.27
CA THR A 141 6.58 18.02 7.16
C THR A 141 5.62 17.50 8.24
N ASN A 142 4.82 16.51 7.87
CA ASN A 142 3.99 15.76 8.81
C ASN A 142 4.45 14.30 8.74
N ASP A 143 5.73 14.10 9.05
CA ASP A 143 6.36 12.79 8.99
C ASP A 143 6.27 12.13 10.38
N SER A 144 6.20 10.81 10.43
CA SER A 144 6.22 10.07 11.68
C SER A 144 7.55 10.27 12.41
N PRO A 145 7.57 10.47 13.75
CA PRO A 145 8.82 10.50 14.49
C PRO A 145 9.61 9.18 14.39
N LEU A 146 8.95 8.08 13.98
CA LEU A 146 9.56 6.77 13.80
C LEU A 146 10.25 6.60 12.43
N GLU A 147 10.12 7.57 11.51
CA GLU A 147 10.90 7.62 10.26
C GLU A 147 12.36 8.06 10.47
N SER A 148 12.69 8.48 11.67
CA SER A 148 14.05 8.85 12.09
C SER A 148 14.48 8.00 13.29
N ALA A 149 15.78 8.01 13.64
CA ALA A 149 16.27 7.31 14.82
C ALA A 149 15.50 7.76 16.07
N HIS A 150 14.84 6.82 16.71
CA HIS A 150 13.99 7.05 17.87
C HIS A 150 14.36 6.08 19.01
N PRO A 151 14.25 6.45 20.30
CA PRO A 151 14.56 5.56 21.42
C PRO A 151 13.82 4.21 21.39
N HIS A 152 12.63 4.17 20.78
CA HIS A 152 11.85 2.94 20.60
C HIS A 152 12.60 1.88 19.79
N HIS A 153 13.29 2.27 18.70
CA HIS A 153 14.06 1.34 17.86
C HIS A 153 15.19 0.68 18.67
N ARG A 154 15.92 1.48 19.44
CA ARG A 154 16.97 0.99 20.29
C ARG A 154 16.43 0.08 21.41
N ALA A 155 15.32 0.46 22.03
CA ALA A 155 14.67 -0.35 23.06
C ALA A 155 14.20 -1.70 22.49
N ALA A 156 13.61 -1.74 21.30
CA ALA A 156 13.20 -2.98 20.66
C ALA A 156 14.40 -3.87 20.29
N HIS A 157 15.45 -3.28 19.72
CA HIS A 157 16.68 -3.99 19.39
C HIS A 157 17.32 -4.60 20.65
N ASP A 158 17.53 -3.81 21.71
CA ASP A 158 18.19 -4.26 22.94
C ASP A 158 17.35 -5.32 23.68
N ALA A 159 16.01 -5.17 23.69
CA ALA A 159 15.12 -6.17 24.25
C ALA A 159 15.21 -7.50 23.50
N ALA A 160 15.27 -7.49 22.18
CA ALA A 160 15.42 -8.70 21.37
C ALA A 160 16.76 -9.40 21.63
N ILE A 161 17.85 -8.65 21.77
CA ILE A 161 19.17 -9.20 22.14
C ILE A 161 19.14 -9.81 23.56
N ALA A 162 18.51 -9.10 24.50
CA ALA A 162 18.50 -9.54 25.93
C ALA A 162 17.65 -10.79 26.16
N THR A 163 16.53 -10.91 25.44
CA THR A 163 15.55 -12.02 25.58
C THR A 163 15.83 -13.19 24.65
N GLY A 164 16.46 -12.94 23.51
CA GLY A 164 16.56 -13.88 22.39
C GLY A 164 15.25 -14.05 21.60
N GLU A 165 14.23 -13.23 21.90
CA GLU A 165 12.93 -13.26 21.23
C GLU A 165 12.83 -12.11 20.20
N ALA A 166 12.25 -12.39 19.05
CA ALA A 166 12.08 -11.37 18.02
C ALA A 166 10.91 -10.41 18.31
N SER A 167 9.87 -10.89 19.00
CA SER A 167 8.67 -10.12 19.36
C SER A 167 8.86 -9.53 20.77
N VAL A 168 8.92 -8.21 20.84
CA VAL A 168 9.27 -7.51 22.09
C VAL A 168 8.38 -6.27 22.31
N LEU A 169 8.40 -5.73 23.51
CA LEU A 169 7.70 -4.50 23.89
C LEU A 169 6.20 -4.53 23.55
N PRO A 170 5.44 -5.56 23.95
CA PRO A 170 4.01 -5.61 23.65
C PRO A 170 3.25 -4.44 24.28
N GLN A 171 2.36 -3.83 23.49
CA GLN A 171 1.48 -2.77 23.96
C GLN A 171 0.04 -3.09 23.51
N ARG A 172 -0.94 -2.80 24.38
CA ARG A 172 -2.33 -2.99 24.05
C ARG A 172 -2.97 -1.69 23.64
N PHE A 173 -3.63 -1.71 22.48
CA PHE A 173 -4.31 -0.56 21.90
C PHE A 173 -5.81 -0.81 21.78
N ARG A 174 -6.59 0.24 21.94
CA ARG A 174 -7.98 0.31 21.47
C ARG A 174 -8.01 1.24 20.28
N ILE A 175 -8.55 0.75 19.17
CA ILE A 175 -8.57 1.42 17.88
C ILE A 175 -10.02 1.52 17.40
N THR A 176 -10.40 2.68 16.90
CA THR A 176 -11.67 2.90 16.19
C THR A 176 -11.35 3.37 14.78
N GLN A 177 -11.88 2.67 13.80
CA GLN A 177 -11.87 3.08 12.41
C GLN A 177 -13.27 3.49 11.99
N SER A 178 -13.36 4.59 11.25
CA SER A 178 -14.62 5.18 10.80
C SER A 178 -14.64 5.36 9.29
N LEU A 179 -15.82 5.16 8.70
CA LEU A 179 -16.17 5.58 7.35
C LEU A 179 -17.38 6.49 7.40
N THR A 180 -17.33 7.61 6.70
CA THR A 180 -18.46 8.55 6.61
C THR A 180 -18.79 8.80 5.14
N VAL A 181 -19.87 8.21 4.68
CA VAL A 181 -20.38 8.46 3.32
C VAL A 181 -21.03 9.83 3.26
N ASN A 182 -20.64 10.62 2.25
CA ASN A 182 -21.12 11.99 2.08
C ASN A 182 -22.63 12.05 1.91
N ALA A 183 -23.24 13.13 2.40
CA ALA A 183 -24.66 13.36 2.22
C ALA A 183 -25.02 13.31 0.73
N ASP A 184 -26.12 12.61 0.43
CA ASP A 184 -26.67 12.46 -0.93
C ASP A 184 -25.75 11.79 -1.97
N ALA A 185 -24.61 11.21 -1.55
CA ALA A 185 -23.77 10.36 -2.42
C ALA A 185 -24.51 9.07 -2.86
N VAL A 186 -25.48 8.64 -2.05
CA VAL A 186 -26.38 7.52 -2.33
C VAL A 186 -27.83 8.02 -2.21
N PRO A 187 -28.74 7.65 -3.12
CA PRO A 187 -30.14 8.05 -3.04
C PRO A 187 -30.80 7.62 -1.71
N ALA A 188 -31.61 8.49 -1.14
CA ALA A 188 -32.28 8.23 0.13
C ALA A 188 -33.14 6.94 0.09
N GLY A 189 -33.05 6.15 1.16
CA GLY A 189 -33.73 4.86 1.29
C GLY A 189 -32.94 3.67 0.74
N GLU A 190 -31.87 3.88 0.00
CA GLU A 190 -31.00 2.81 -0.49
C GLU A 190 -30.06 2.28 0.60
N THR A 191 -29.74 1.00 0.49
CA THR A 191 -28.75 0.36 1.36
C THR A 191 -27.35 0.69 0.89
N ILE A 192 -26.48 1.02 1.85
CA ILE A 192 -25.04 1.21 1.69
C ILE A 192 -24.34 0.05 2.36
N ASP A 193 -23.45 -0.59 1.63
CA ASP A 193 -22.55 -1.64 2.11
C ASP A 193 -21.15 -1.04 2.33
N ALA A 194 -20.58 -1.24 3.51
CA ALA A 194 -19.26 -0.75 3.89
C ALA A 194 -18.38 -1.88 4.40
N TRP A 195 -17.14 -1.93 3.96
CA TRP A 195 -16.09 -2.84 4.42
C TRP A 195 -15.02 -2.02 5.12
N ILE A 196 -14.97 -2.12 6.45
CA ILE A 196 -13.95 -1.44 7.26
C ILE A 196 -12.82 -2.43 7.55
N PRO A 197 -11.55 -2.06 7.35
CA PRO A 197 -10.41 -2.92 7.67
C PRO A 197 -10.45 -3.42 9.11
N PHE A 198 -10.09 -4.68 9.30
CA PHE A 198 -10.03 -5.32 10.61
C PHE A 198 -8.72 -6.13 10.74
N PRO A 199 -8.03 -6.08 11.89
CA PRO A 199 -6.75 -6.75 12.03
C PRO A 199 -6.86 -8.26 11.92
N ARG A 200 -5.82 -8.87 11.34
CA ARG A 200 -5.61 -10.31 11.34
C ARG A 200 -4.77 -10.69 12.56
N HIS A 201 -4.97 -11.90 13.07
CA HIS A 201 -4.02 -12.46 14.01
C HIS A 201 -2.72 -12.82 13.28
N ILE A 202 -1.63 -12.18 13.67
CA ILE A 202 -0.27 -12.44 13.16
C ILE A 202 0.59 -12.73 14.38
N PRO A 203 0.87 -14.02 14.65
CA PRO A 203 1.52 -14.44 15.88
C PRO A 203 2.82 -13.68 16.18
N GLY A 204 2.90 -13.08 17.34
CA GLY A 204 4.04 -12.29 17.80
C GLY A 204 4.09 -10.86 17.24
N GLN A 205 3.35 -10.52 16.20
CA GLN A 205 3.26 -9.15 15.70
C GLN A 205 2.01 -8.44 16.21
N GLN A 206 0.84 -9.07 16.06
CA GLN A 206 -0.44 -8.57 16.57
C GLN A 206 -1.31 -9.71 17.06
N ASP A 207 -1.55 -9.69 18.36
CA ASP A 207 -2.19 -10.76 19.10
C ASP A 207 -3.41 -10.24 19.91
N ASP A 208 -4.15 -11.13 20.56
CA ASP A 208 -5.26 -10.82 21.46
C ASP A 208 -6.29 -9.84 20.87
N ILE A 209 -6.63 -10.04 19.62
CA ILE A 209 -7.57 -9.17 18.90
C ILE A 209 -9.00 -9.41 19.43
N LYS A 210 -9.66 -8.35 19.85
CA LYS A 210 -11.02 -8.38 20.38
C LYS A 210 -11.87 -7.30 19.74
N LEU A 211 -12.94 -7.70 19.04
CA LEU A 211 -13.98 -6.76 18.61
C LEU A 211 -14.68 -6.19 19.86
N VAL A 212 -14.70 -4.87 20.00
CA VAL A 212 -15.38 -4.14 21.07
C VAL A 212 -16.80 -3.77 20.66
N GLY A 213 -16.97 -3.30 19.43
CA GLY A 213 -18.27 -2.94 18.88
C GLY A 213 -18.19 -2.35 17.48
N SER A 214 -19.37 -2.09 16.91
CA SER A 214 -19.50 -1.44 15.60
C SER A 214 -20.75 -0.56 15.54
N VAL A 215 -20.75 0.38 14.59
CA VAL A 215 -21.92 1.19 14.24
C VAL A 215 -22.13 1.04 12.73
N PRO A 216 -23.28 0.47 12.30
CA PRO A 216 -24.33 -0.20 13.08
C PRO A 216 -23.82 -1.39 13.91
N ALA A 217 -24.56 -1.75 14.96
CA ALA A 217 -24.17 -2.81 15.92
C ALA A 217 -24.15 -4.25 15.33
N LYS A 218 -24.69 -4.43 14.13
CA LYS A 218 -24.71 -5.71 13.40
C LYS A 218 -23.84 -5.60 12.17
N GLY A 219 -23.01 -6.60 11.96
CA GLY A 219 -22.17 -6.74 10.78
C GLY A 219 -21.52 -8.11 10.73
N ASP A 220 -20.88 -8.41 9.62
CA ASP A 220 -20.23 -9.67 9.34
C ASP A 220 -18.70 -9.49 9.38
N LEU A 221 -18.06 -10.08 10.38
CA LEU A 221 -16.60 -10.09 10.48
C LEU A 221 -16.04 -11.20 9.59
N ALA A 222 -15.16 -10.82 8.66
CA ALA A 222 -14.47 -11.77 7.80
C ALA A 222 -13.64 -12.80 8.63
N PRO A 223 -13.53 -14.05 8.16
CA PRO A 223 -12.78 -15.10 8.87
C PRO A 223 -11.29 -14.75 8.99
N GLU A 224 -10.59 -15.36 9.95
CA GLU A 224 -9.13 -15.18 10.15
C GLU A 224 -8.32 -15.56 8.92
N SER A 225 -8.82 -16.46 8.07
CA SER A 225 -8.16 -16.87 6.83
C SER A 225 -8.22 -15.82 5.72
N ALA A 226 -9.05 -14.77 5.84
CA ALA A 226 -9.10 -13.70 4.86
C ALA A 226 -7.81 -12.88 4.89
N LEU A 227 -7.11 -12.79 3.76
CA LEU A 227 -5.83 -12.06 3.65
C LEU A 227 -6.01 -10.54 3.65
N MET A 228 -7.21 -10.06 3.29
CA MET A 228 -7.71 -8.70 3.54
C MET A 228 -8.92 -8.82 4.44
N ARG A 229 -8.72 -8.71 5.74
CA ARG A 229 -9.77 -8.91 6.71
C ARG A 229 -10.56 -7.64 6.93
N THR A 230 -11.88 -7.72 6.88
CA THR A 230 -12.78 -6.57 7.05
C THR A 230 -13.97 -6.90 7.94
N MET A 231 -14.56 -5.86 8.52
CA MET A 231 -15.91 -5.89 9.07
C MET A 231 -16.86 -5.32 8.03
N HIS A 232 -17.81 -6.12 7.55
CA HIS A 232 -18.86 -5.68 6.64
C HIS A 232 -20.05 -5.16 7.42
N LEU A 233 -20.48 -3.94 7.11
CA LEU A 233 -21.57 -3.22 7.77
C LEU A 233 -22.57 -2.74 6.72
N GLN A 234 -23.87 -2.64 7.11
CA GLN A 234 -24.91 -2.10 6.25
C GLN A 234 -25.61 -0.93 6.92
N GLY A 235 -25.84 0.14 6.16
CA GLY A 235 -26.59 1.33 6.59
C GLY A 235 -27.61 1.74 5.54
N THR A 236 -28.49 2.67 5.91
CA THR A 236 -29.49 3.22 4.97
C THR A 236 -29.22 4.70 4.74
N ALA A 237 -29.12 5.11 3.48
CA ALA A 237 -28.95 6.50 3.10
C ALA A 237 -30.18 7.35 3.52
N VAL A 238 -29.95 8.52 4.09
CA VAL A 238 -30.98 9.48 4.50
C VAL A 238 -30.72 10.81 3.79
N ALA A 239 -31.75 11.36 3.16
CA ALA A 239 -31.65 12.62 2.42
C ALA A 239 -30.99 13.74 3.25
N GLY A 240 -29.99 14.39 2.67
CA GLY A 240 -29.26 15.50 3.28
C GLY A 240 -28.40 15.14 4.49
N LYS A 241 -28.18 13.85 4.78
CA LYS A 241 -27.38 13.41 5.92
C LYS A 241 -26.24 12.47 5.49
N PRO A 242 -25.05 12.60 6.08
CA PRO A 242 -24.00 11.60 5.92
C PRO A 242 -24.40 10.28 6.61
N THR A 243 -23.84 9.16 6.13
CA THR A 243 -24.01 7.85 6.77
C THR A 243 -22.67 7.40 7.34
N LYS A 244 -22.63 7.19 8.67
CA LYS A 244 -21.39 6.81 9.38
C LYS A 244 -21.39 5.31 9.72
N PHE A 245 -20.19 4.73 9.59
CA PHE A 245 -19.87 3.36 9.99
C PHE A 245 -18.62 3.39 10.87
N ASP A 246 -18.66 2.68 12.01
CA ASP A 246 -17.52 2.59 12.92
C ASP A 246 -17.24 1.13 13.29
N VAL A 247 -15.98 0.78 13.46
CA VAL A 247 -15.54 -0.48 14.07
C VAL A 247 -14.52 -0.18 15.15
N THR A 248 -14.78 -0.65 16.37
CA THR A 248 -13.84 -0.51 17.50
C THR A 248 -13.34 -1.88 17.92
N TYR A 249 -12.04 -2.04 18.07
CA TYR A 249 -11.41 -3.27 18.54
C TYR A 249 -10.22 -2.97 19.46
N GLU A 250 -9.80 -3.99 20.19
CA GLU A 250 -8.56 -3.99 20.96
C GLU A 250 -7.59 -5.00 20.37
N VAL A 251 -6.31 -4.70 20.42
CA VAL A 251 -5.23 -5.53 19.88
C VAL A 251 -3.95 -5.32 20.69
N THR A 252 -3.17 -6.38 20.87
CA THR A 252 -1.82 -6.30 21.40
C THR A 252 -0.85 -6.28 20.22
N ILE A 253 -0.03 -5.24 20.13
CA ILE A 253 0.98 -5.07 19.07
C ILE A 253 2.36 -5.13 19.72
N SER A 254 3.25 -5.95 19.17
CA SER A 254 4.64 -6.07 19.60
C SER A 254 5.58 -5.53 18.52
N ALA A 255 6.61 -4.79 18.95
CA ALA A 255 7.71 -4.48 18.07
C ALA A 255 8.41 -5.76 17.63
N GLN A 256 8.92 -5.79 16.41
CA GLN A 256 9.70 -6.90 15.85
C GLN A 256 11.16 -6.47 15.71
N SER A 257 12.07 -7.33 16.12
CA SER A 257 13.50 -7.12 15.87
C SER A 257 14.21 -8.47 15.73
N HIS A 258 14.67 -8.74 14.51
CA HIS A 258 15.43 -9.93 14.17
C HIS A 258 16.90 -9.55 13.95
N PRO A 259 17.81 -9.84 14.91
CA PRO A 259 19.24 -9.62 14.72
C PRO A 259 19.79 -10.61 13.69
N ILE A 260 19.83 -10.22 12.43
CA ILE A 260 20.21 -11.10 11.32
C ILE A 260 21.73 -11.14 11.18
N ASP A 261 22.31 -12.34 11.37
CA ASP A 261 23.71 -12.61 11.07
C ASP A 261 23.85 -13.08 9.61
N ALA A 262 24.43 -12.27 8.77
CA ALA A 262 24.62 -12.57 7.34
C ALA A 262 25.36 -13.91 7.11
N ALA A 263 26.28 -14.30 8.02
CA ALA A 263 27.02 -15.56 7.88
C ALA A 263 26.15 -16.80 8.11
N LYS A 264 24.99 -16.65 8.75
CA LYS A 264 24.05 -17.75 9.00
C LYS A 264 22.99 -17.86 7.92
N VAL A 265 22.81 -16.82 7.08
CA VAL A 265 21.82 -16.86 6.01
C VAL A 265 22.31 -17.76 4.88
N VAL A 266 21.47 -18.71 4.52
CA VAL A 266 21.78 -19.73 3.51
C VAL A 266 20.74 -19.71 2.37
N PRO A 267 21.09 -20.19 1.19
CA PRO A 267 20.13 -20.38 0.10
C PRO A 267 18.98 -21.31 0.49
N LEU A 268 17.81 -21.10 -0.11
CA LEU A 268 16.64 -21.94 0.12
C LEU A 268 16.89 -23.39 -0.32
N THR A 269 16.39 -24.32 0.46
CA THR A 269 16.30 -25.73 0.08
C THR A 269 15.26 -25.93 -1.03
N GLU A 270 15.33 -27.05 -1.77
CA GLU A 270 14.33 -27.39 -2.78
C GLU A 270 12.90 -27.56 -2.22
N LYS A 271 12.80 -27.92 -0.93
CA LYS A 271 11.51 -27.96 -0.22
C LYS A 271 10.95 -26.55 -0.03
N GLU A 272 11.75 -25.64 0.52
CA GLU A 272 11.36 -24.23 0.74
C GLU A 272 11.02 -23.54 -0.58
N LYS A 273 11.78 -23.74 -1.66
CA LYS A 273 11.46 -23.21 -2.99
C LYS A 273 10.08 -23.61 -3.48
N ARG A 274 9.67 -24.87 -3.23
CA ARG A 274 8.32 -25.35 -3.60
C ARG A 274 7.24 -24.73 -2.71
N GLU A 275 7.47 -24.67 -1.40
CA GLU A 275 6.50 -24.13 -0.44
C GLU A 275 6.32 -22.62 -0.60
N LEU A 276 7.40 -21.90 -0.96
CA LEU A 276 7.43 -20.45 -1.13
C LEU A 276 7.25 -20.01 -2.61
N ALA A 277 6.94 -20.94 -3.52
CA ALA A 277 6.82 -20.64 -4.95
C ALA A 277 5.91 -19.43 -5.29
N PRO A 278 4.77 -19.21 -4.63
CA PRO A 278 3.96 -18.01 -4.87
C PRO A 278 4.72 -16.70 -4.62
N TYR A 279 5.62 -16.69 -3.64
CA TYR A 279 6.41 -15.53 -3.24
C TYR A 279 7.74 -15.39 -3.98
N LEU A 280 8.00 -16.26 -4.96
CA LEU A 280 9.15 -16.25 -5.86
C LEU A 280 8.74 -15.95 -7.31
N SER A 281 7.45 -15.92 -7.57
CA SER A 281 6.88 -15.78 -8.91
C SER A 281 6.45 -14.34 -9.20
N GLN A 282 6.25 -14.04 -10.49
CA GLN A 282 5.50 -12.86 -10.89
C GLN A 282 4.07 -12.96 -10.39
N GLU A 283 3.48 -11.81 -10.11
CA GLU A 283 2.10 -11.68 -9.64
C GLU A 283 1.46 -10.47 -10.30
N LEU A 284 0.72 -10.75 -11.38
CA LEU A 284 0.10 -9.70 -12.20
C LEU A 284 -0.96 -8.93 -11.42
N PRO A 285 -1.12 -7.62 -11.71
CA PRO A 285 -0.38 -6.84 -12.71
C PRO A 285 0.86 -6.13 -12.15
N HIS A 286 1.15 -6.18 -10.86
CA HIS A 286 2.09 -5.26 -10.21
C HIS A 286 3.50 -5.83 -9.99
N VAL A 287 3.64 -7.15 -9.85
CA VAL A 287 4.95 -7.81 -9.71
C VAL A 287 5.30 -8.48 -11.03
N VAL A 288 6.01 -7.75 -11.90
CA VAL A 288 6.37 -8.19 -13.27
C VAL A 288 7.86 -8.05 -13.50
N PHE A 289 8.49 -9.11 -13.96
CA PHE A 289 9.94 -9.15 -14.23
C PHE A 289 10.27 -8.57 -15.61
N THR A 290 10.11 -7.25 -15.78
CA THR A 290 10.42 -6.55 -17.03
C THR A 290 11.92 -6.55 -17.33
N ASP A 291 12.30 -6.26 -18.57
CA ASP A 291 13.72 -6.16 -18.96
C ASP A 291 14.43 -5.03 -18.18
N ALA A 292 13.72 -3.94 -17.91
CA ALA A 292 14.23 -2.82 -17.10
C ALA A 292 14.51 -3.25 -15.65
N MET A 293 13.58 -4.02 -15.02
CA MET A 293 13.78 -4.61 -13.69
C MET A 293 14.99 -5.56 -13.66
N ARG A 294 15.13 -6.41 -14.69
CA ARG A 294 16.29 -7.33 -14.82
C ARG A 294 17.61 -6.58 -14.95
N ALA A 295 17.63 -5.52 -15.75
CA ALA A 295 18.82 -4.69 -15.94
C ALA A 295 19.23 -3.98 -14.64
N LEU A 296 18.27 -3.34 -13.94
CA LEU A 296 18.49 -2.70 -12.65
C LEU A 296 19.01 -3.69 -11.60
N SER A 297 18.35 -4.84 -11.49
CA SER A 297 18.73 -5.90 -10.55
C SER A 297 20.17 -6.37 -10.82
N LYS A 298 20.51 -6.69 -12.08
CA LYS A 298 21.85 -7.14 -12.45
C LYS A 298 22.92 -6.10 -12.13
N GLN A 299 22.65 -4.83 -12.41
CA GLN A 299 23.57 -3.73 -12.10
C GLN A 299 23.82 -3.59 -10.60
N THR A 300 22.78 -3.79 -9.78
CA THR A 300 22.84 -3.57 -8.33
C THR A 300 23.46 -4.77 -7.60
N VAL A 301 23.02 -5.97 -7.95
CA VAL A 301 23.43 -7.21 -7.26
C VAL A 301 24.84 -7.64 -7.68
N GLY A 302 25.16 -7.54 -9.00
CA GLY A 302 26.42 -8.03 -9.55
C GLY A 302 26.57 -9.55 -9.36
N ASP A 303 27.70 -9.98 -8.83
CA ASP A 303 28.05 -11.38 -8.57
C ASP A 303 27.75 -11.84 -7.13
N GLU A 304 26.98 -11.05 -6.37
CA GLU A 304 26.61 -11.42 -4.98
C GLU A 304 25.72 -12.66 -4.97
N THR A 305 25.97 -13.55 -4.01
CA THR A 305 25.25 -14.82 -3.88
C THR A 305 24.60 -15.03 -2.51
N ASN A 306 25.03 -14.28 -1.49
CA ASN A 306 24.40 -14.38 -0.17
C ASN A 306 23.02 -13.70 -0.19
N PRO A 307 21.92 -14.40 0.15
CA PRO A 307 20.57 -13.83 0.04
C PRO A 307 20.36 -12.57 0.88
N TYR A 308 20.98 -12.48 2.06
CA TYR A 308 20.86 -11.27 2.89
C TYR A 308 21.66 -10.09 2.32
N ALA A 309 22.87 -10.35 1.81
CA ALA A 309 23.65 -9.31 1.14
C ALA A 309 22.95 -8.76 -0.10
N ILE A 310 22.31 -9.63 -0.90
CA ILE A 310 21.46 -9.24 -2.04
C ILE A 310 20.29 -8.38 -1.53
N THR A 311 19.59 -8.83 -0.48
CA THR A 311 18.47 -8.10 0.12
C THR A 311 18.90 -6.70 0.57
N ARG A 312 20.03 -6.58 1.26
CA ARG A 312 20.58 -5.28 1.69
C ARG A 312 20.91 -4.35 0.52
N LYS A 313 21.52 -4.88 -0.55
CA LYS A 313 21.81 -4.08 -1.76
C LYS A 313 20.54 -3.55 -2.42
N LEU A 314 19.51 -4.39 -2.55
CA LEU A 314 18.24 -4.00 -3.18
C LEU A 314 17.43 -3.05 -2.29
N PHE A 315 17.42 -3.27 -0.98
CA PHE A 315 16.82 -2.37 -0.01
C PHE A 315 17.47 -0.99 -0.06
N ALA A 316 18.82 -0.92 0.02
CA ALA A 316 19.56 0.32 -0.08
C ALA A 316 19.39 1.02 -1.44
N LEU A 317 19.27 0.25 -2.53
CA LEU A 317 18.96 0.82 -3.85
C LEU A 317 17.63 1.59 -3.83
N VAL A 318 16.58 0.97 -3.30
CA VAL A 318 15.25 1.61 -3.28
C VAL A 318 15.26 2.81 -2.34
N ASP A 319 15.80 2.66 -1.14
CA ASP A 319 15.97 3.73 -0.15
C ASP A 319 16.73 4.95 -0.70
N ASP A 320 17.87 4.73 -1.39
CA ASP A 320 18.74 5.80 -1.90
C ASP A 320 18.25 6.44 -3.20
N LYS A 321 17.59 5.69 -4.08
CA LYS A 321 17.36 6.09 -5.48
C LYS A 321 15.91 6.31 -5.86
N PHE A 322 14.99 5.90 -5.00
CA PHE A 322 13.56 6.05 -5.21
C PHE A 322 12.92 6.77 -4.01
N PRO A 323 13.22 8.08 -3.82
CA PRO A 323 12.75 8.83 -2.66
C PRO A 323 11.23 8.81 -2.56
N TRP A 324 10.71 8.93 -1.33
CA TRP A 324 9.29 8.99 -1.11
C TRP A 324 8.66 10.26 -1.70
N ALA A 325 7.58 10.08 -2.42
CA ALA A 325 6.73 11.16 -2.93
C ALA A 325 5.26 10.69 -2.93
N GLY A 326 4.33 11.64 -2.81
CA GLY A 326 2.91 11.31 -2.83
C GLY A 326 2.51 10.66 -4.16
N ALA A 327 1.82 9.53 -4.10
CA ALA A 327 1.45 8.74 -5.25
C ALA A 327 0.11 9.15 -5.88
N ARG A 328 -0.04 8.79 -7.14
CA ARG A 328 -1.35 8.61 -7.78
C ARG A 328 -2.09 7.48 -7.10
N GLU A 329 -3.42 7.52 -7.14
CA GLU A 329 -4.23 6.41 -6.61
C GLU A 329 -3.91 5.10 -7.36
N TYR A 330 -3.67 4.02 -6.63
CA TYR A 330 -3.16 2.75 -7.17
C TYR A 330 -4.03 2.17 -8.27
N SER A 331 -5.36 2.34 -8.16
CA SER A 331 -6.31 1.92 -9.19
C SER A 331 -6.17 2.64 -10.55
N THR A 332 -5.36 3.71 -10.61
CA THR A 332 -5.07 4.44 -11.85
C THR A 332 -3.80 3.95 -12.54
N ILE A 333 -3.00 3.11 -11.89
CA ILE A 333 -1.69 2.65 -12.34
C ILE A 333 -1.76 1.17 -12.76
N PRO A 334 -1.51 0.83 -14.04
CA PRO A 334 -1.61 -0.56 -14.52
C PRO A 334 -0.56 -1.51 -13.92
N ASN A 335 0.65 -1.02 -13.67
CA ASN A 335 1.74 -1.76 -13.05
C ASN A 335 2.53 -0.84 -12.12
N ILE A 336 2.33 -0.99 -10.83
CA ILE A 336 2.88 -0.11 -9.80
C ILE A 336 4.40 -0.26 -9.68
N GLY A 337 4.92 -1.48 -9.71
CA GLY A 337 6.38 -1.71 -9.64
C GLY A 337 7.13 -1.07 -10.81
N ASP A 338 6.61 -1.22 -12.03
CA ASP A 338 7.19 -0.62 -13.24
C ASP A 338 7.03 0.91 -13.27
N TYR A 339 5.89 1.41 -12.78
CA TYR A 339 5.68 2.86 -12.61
C TYR A 339 6.73 3.47 -11.69
N ALA A 340 6.94 2.91 -10.49
CA ALA A 340 7.95 3.40 -9.54
C ALA A 340 9.36 3.42 -10.15
N LEU A 341 9.71 2.34 -10.90
CA LEU A 341 10.99 2.24 -11.60
C LEU A 341 11.21 3.42 -12.56
N HIS A 342 10.22 3.76 -13.37
CA HIS A 342 10.33 4.79 -14.40
C HIS A 342 10.11 6.21 -13.85
N ALA A 343 9.33 6.36 -12.80
CA ALA A 343 9.13 7.64 -12.11
C ALA A 343 10.35 8.07 -11.28
N HIS A 344 11.22 7.13 -10.92
CA HIS A 344 12.35 7.35 -10.01
C HIS A 344 11.96 7.88 -8.63
N HIS A 345 10.73 7.64 -8.21
CA HIS A 345 10.20 7.91 -6.89
C HIS A 345 8.95 7.07 -6.65
N GLY A 346 8.45 7.04 -5.44
CA GLY A 346 7.21 6.37 -5.12
C GLY A 346 6.75 6.66 -3.70
N ASP A 347 5.50 6.34 -3.39
CA ASP A 347 5.06 6.25 -1.99
C ASP A 347 5.43 4.88 -1.39
N CYS A 348 4.94 4.62 -0.18
CA CYS A 348 5.26 3.38 0.56
C CYS A 348 4.89 2.11 -0.23
N GLY A 349 3.71 2.04 -0.84
CA GLY A 349 3.31 0.86 -1.59
C GLY A 349 4.05 0.70 -2.91
N GLN A 350 4.35 1.80 -3.59
CA GLN A 350 5.12 1.80 -4.82
C GLN A 350 6.57 1.33 -4.57
N GLN A 351 7.23 1.87 -3.54
CA GLN A 351 8.56 1.44 -3.11
C GLN A 351 8.57 -0.05 -2.67
N THR A 352 7.55 -0.47 -1.92
CA THR A 352 7.42 -1.85 -1.44
C THR A 352 7.23 -2.83 -2.59
N LEU A 353 6.36 -2.55 -3.58
CA LEU A 353 6.14 -3.42 -4.73
C LEU A 353 7.37 -3.46 -5.65
N LEU A 354 8.09 -2.35 -5.80
CA LEU A 354 9.38 -2.33 -6.52
C LEU A 354 10.39 -3.25 -5.83
N LEU A 355 10.55 -3.14 -4.50
CA LEU A 355 11.47 -3.98 -3.73
C LEU A 355 11.06 -5.46 -3.78
N ILE A 356 9.78 -5.79 -3.60
CA ILE A 356 9.27 -7.16 -3.72
C ILE A 356 9.58 -7.74 -5.11
N THR A 357 9.37 -6.97 -6.17
CA THR A 357 9.68 -7.39 -7.54
C THR A 357 11.16 -7.71 -7.72
N LEU A 358 12.04 -6.83 -7.25
CA LEU A 358 13.48 -7.02 -7.32
C LEU A 358 13.97 -8.22 -6.49
N LEU A 359 13.42 -8.43 -5.28
CA LEU A 359 13.74 -9.58 -4.43
C LEU A 359 13.32 -10.90 -5.07
N ARG A 360 12.06 -11.01 -5.53
CA ARG A 360 11.54 -12.21 -6.20
C ARG A 360 12.33 -12.54 -7.47
N LEU A 361 12.75 -11.53 -8.23
CA LEU A 361 13.60 -11.67 -9.41
C LEU A 361 14.96 -12.35 -9.10
N ASN A 362 15.46 -12.13 -7.88
CA ASN A 362 16.71 -12.73 -7.39
C ASN A 362 16.49 -14.03 -6.62
N GLY A 363 15.32 -14.63 -6.68
CA GLY A 363 14.99 -15.88 -6.00
C GLY A 363 14.87 -15.75 -4.49
N ILE A 364 14.58 -14.55 -3.98
CA ILE A 364 14.35 -14.25 -2.57
C ILE A 364 12.84 -14.06 -2.36
N PRO A 365 12.18 -14.92 -1.55
CA PRO A 365 10.75 -14.78 -1.33
C PRO A 365 10.42 -13.48 -0.62
N ALA A 366 9.47 -12.76 -1.17
CA ALA A 366 9.00 -11.51 -0.58
C ALA A 366 7.49 -11.38 -0.74
N ARG A 367 6.81 -10.78 0.25
CA ARG A 367 5.36 -10.60 0.26
C ARG A 367 4.94 -9.25 0.83
N TRP A 368 3.74 -8.85 0.49
CA TRP A 368 3.09 -7.62 0.89
C TRP A 368 2.52 -7.70 2.29
N GLN A 369 2.56 -6.58 3.00
CA GLN A 369 1.79 -6.30 4.19
C GLN A 369 1.43 -4.82 4.21
N SER A 370 0.21 -4.47 4.62
CA SER A 370 -0.22 -3.08 4.72
C SER A 370 -1.29 -2.84 5.78
N GLY A 371 -1.44 -1.59 6.18
CA GLY A 371 -2.42 -1.18 7.18
C GLY A 371 -2.24 0.27 7.61
N MET A 372 -2.19 0.51 8.92
CA MET A 372 -1.98 1.84 9.48
C MET A 372 -0.70 1.89 10.30
N MET A 373 0.02 2.99 10.19
CA MET A 373 1.04 3.37 11.15
C MET A 373 0.54 4.50 12.04
N PHE A 374 1.02 4.55 13.26
CA PHE A 374 0.72 5.61 14.21
C PHE A 374 1.94 5.85 15.11
N SER A 375 1.89 6.78 16.04
CA SER A 375 3.04 7.08 16.89
C SER A 375 2.62 7.60 18.26
N PRO A 376 3.51 7.60 19.25
CA PRO A 376 3.21 8.14 20.58
C PRO A 376 2.82 9.63 20.61
N THR A 377 3.01 10.35 19.51
CA THR A 377 2.80 11.81 19.41
C THR A 377 1.53 12.19 18.65
N ASP A 378 0.49 11.36 18.69
CA ASP A 378 -0.80 11.65 18.04
C ASP A 378 -0.68 11.81 16.51
N TYR A 379 0.11 10.93 15.89
CA TYR A 379 0.27 10.83 14.44
C TYR A 379 -0.30 9.49 13.95
N TRP A 380 -0.97 9.48 12.82
CA TRP A 380 -1.32 8.27 12.08
C TRP A 380 -1.35 8.52 10.57
N ASN A 381 -1.11 7.48 9.81
CA ASN A 381 -1.21 7.50 8.35
C ASN A 381 -1.42 6.08 7.80
N LEU A 382 -1.90 5.99 6.57
CA LEU A 382 -1.85 4.79 5.76
C LEU A 382 -0.40 4.39 5.54
N HIS A 383 -0.10 3.10 5.58
CA HIS A 383 1.27 2.65 5.35
C HIS A 383 1.35 1.23 4.80
N ASP A 384 2.32 1.05 3.91
CA ASP A 384 2.63 -0.19 3.22
C ASP A 384 4.07 -0.60 3.51
N TRP A 385 4.25 -1.88 3.78
CA TRP A 385 5.55 -2.51 3.99
C TRP A 385 5.52 -3.95 3.50
N GLY A 386 6.57 -4.71 3.73
CA GLY A 386 6.64 -6.07 3.29
C GLY A 386 7.30 -7.00 4.29
N GLN A 387 7.42 -8.24 3.86
CA GLN A 387 8.22 -9.26 4.52
C GLN A 387 9.11 -9.95 3.51
N VAL A 388 10.31 -10.32 3.94
CA VAL A 388 11.28 -11.10 3.17
C VAL A 388 11.58 -12.39 3.91
N TYR A 389 11.71 -13.50 3.18
CA TYR A 389 12.10 -14.78 3.78
C TYR A 389 13.60 -15.01 3.67
N LEU A 390 14.23 -15.19 4.81
CA LEU A 390 15.67 -15.44 4.92
C LEU A 390 15.91 -16.71 5.74
N ALA A 391 16.36 -17.79 5.10
CA ALA A 391 16.69 -19.02 5.82
C ALA A 391 17.97 -18.85 6.67
N PRO A 392 18.02 -19.25 7.93
CA PRO A 392 17.01 -20.02 8.68
C PRO A 392 16.01 -19.15 9.48
N TYR A 393 16.05 -17.83 9.35
CA TYR A 393 15.24 -16.89 10.16
C TYR A 393 13.72 -16.95 9.82
N GLY A 394 13.35 -17.40 8.62
CA GLY A 394 11.97 -17.39 8.16
C GLY A 394 11.55 -16.02 7.61
N TRP A 395 10.27 -15.70 7.77
CA TRP A 395 9.71 -14.39 7.38
C TRP A 395 10.14 -13.32 8.38
N VAL A 396 10.80 -12.28 7.89
CA VAL A 396 11.18 -11.10 8.65
C VAL A 396 10.61 -9.84 8.01
N PRO A 397 10.20 -8.82 8.77
CA PRO A 397 9.65 -7.60 8.21
C PRO A 397 10.69 -6.79 7.46
N MET A 398 10.23 -6.00 6.49
CA MET A 398 11.01 -4.98 5.80
C MET A 398 10.14 -3.76 5.49
N ASP A 399 10.66 -2.57 5.77
CA ASP A 399 10.01 -1.31 5.41
C ASP A 399 11.02 -0.37 4.77
N VAL A 400 11.02 -0.36 3.45
CA VAL A 400 11.98 0.43 2.67
C VAL A 400 11.64 1.92 2.62
N THR A 401 10.42 2.30 2.98
CA THR A 401 10.01 3.70 3.08
C THR A 401 10.66 4.39 4.27
N PHE A 402 10.69 3.71 5.42
CA PHE A 402 11.43 4.19 6.59
C PHE A 402 12.93 3.98 6.44
N GLY A 403 13.33 3.05 5.58
CA GLY A 403 14.68 2.89 5.10
C GLY A 403 15.70 2.60 6.19
N ARG A 404 16.91 3.12 6.00
CA ARG A 404 18.00 3.05 6.98
C ARG A 404 17.95 4.27 7.90
N LEU A 405 18.04 4.01 9.20
CA LEU A 405 18.01 5.06 10.22
C LEU A 405 19.40 5.66 10.41
N GLU A 406 19.50 6.97 10.33
CA GLU A 406 20.76 7.68 10.61
C GLU A 406 20.99 7.87 12.11
N GLY A 407 22.25 7.90 12.54
CA GLY A 407 22.68 8.34 13.88
C GLY A 407 23.01 7.24 14.88
N ASP A 408 22.46 5.99 14.76
CA ASP A 408 22.82 4.86 15.62
C ASP A 408 23.15 3.62 14.77
N PRO A 409 24.42 3.20 14.69
CA PRO A 409 24.82 2.04 13.91
C PRO A 409 24.13 0.72 14.31
N ALA A 410 23.66 0.59 15.55
CA ALA A 410 22.96 -0.61 16.01
C ALA A 410 21.53 -0.71 15.45
N THR A 411 20.93 0.39 15.07
CA THR A 411 19.57 0.47 14.54
C THR A 411 19.52 0.98 13.11
N GLU A 412 20.65 1.27 12.45
CA GLU A 412 20.70 1.73 11.05
C GLU A 412 19.81 0.87 10.14
N TRP A 413 19.83 -0.44 10.31
CA TRP A 413 19.08 -1.41 9.51
C TRP A 413 17.83 -1.94 10.22
N PHE A 414 17.28 -1.16 11.16
CA PHE A 414 16.14 -1.62 11.95
C PHE A 414 14.99 -2.08 11.08
N TYR A 415 14.65 -1.33 10.05
CA TYR A 415 13.55 -1.64 9.14
C TYR A 415 13.86 -2.70 8.06
N LEU A 416 14.98 -3.40 8.18
CA LEU A 416 15.27 -4.65 7.47
C LEU A 416 15.51 -5.78 8.47
N GLY A 417 14.44 -6.42 8.91
CA GLY A 417 14.40 -7.42 9.96
C GLY A 417 13.69 -6.96 11.23
N GLY A 418 13.22 -5.71 11.26
CA GLY A 418 12.48 -5.13 12.38
C GLY A 418 11.28 -4.33 11.95
N LEU A 419 10.39 -4.08 12.91
CA LEU A 419 9.18 -3.28 12.77
C LEU A 419 8.84 -2.66 14.13
N ASP A 420 8.52 -1.38 14.15
CA ASP A 420 8.10 -0.71 15.38
C ASP A 420 6.75 -1.24 15.90
N GLY A 421 6.44 -1.01 17.17
CA GLY A 421 5.22 -1.46 17.83
C GLY A 421 4.02 -0.53 17.64
N TYR A 422 4.04 0.34 16.65
CA TYR A 422 3.00 1.34 16.36
C TYR A 422 2.41 1.15 14.96
N ARG A 423 2.24 -0.08 14.54
CA ARG A 423 1.66 -0.46 13.24
C ARG A 423 0.64 -1.56 13.40
N ILE A 424 -0.41 -1.47 12.64
CA ILE A 424 -1.42 -2.53 12.56
C ILE A 424 -1.60 -2.96 11.11
N ALA A 425 -1.44 -4.25 10.84
CA ALA A 425 -1.66 -4.85 9.54
C ALA A 425 -3.10 -5.32 9.40
N PHE A 426 -3.73 -4.95 8.28
CA PHE A 426 -5.03 -5.43 7.85
C PHE A 426 -4.91 -6.41 6.70
N ASN A 427 -3.87 -6.24 5.89
CA ASN A 427 -3.64 -6.95 4.64
C ASN A 427 -2.30 -7.69 4.68
N ASP A 428 -2.32 -8.99 4.38
CA ASP A 428 -1.14 -9.86 4.18
C ASP A 428 -1.00 -10.31 2.73
N ALA A 429 -1.72 -9.67 1.84
CA ALA A 429 -1.64 -9.81 0.39
C ALA A 429 -2.18 -8.54 -0.24
N TRP A 430 -1.99 -8.38 -1.53
CA TRP A 430 -2.59 -7.32 -2.32
C TRP A 430 -3.55 -7.90 -3.37
N GLY A 431 -4.54 -7.11 -3.80
CA GLY A 431 -5.45 -7.47 -4.88
C GLY A 431 -6.41 -8.63 -4.62
N VAL A 432 -6.67 -9.01 -3.36
CA VAL A 432 -7.58 -10.11 -3.01
C VAL A 432 -8.99 -9.62 -2.69
N ASP A 433 -9.97 -10.51 -2.87
CA ASP A 433 -11.37 -10.21 -2.57
C ASP A 433 -11.66 -10.12 -1.07
N PHE A 434 -12.66 -9.31 -0.74
CA PHE A 434 -13.25 -9.29 0.61
C PHE A 434 -14.17 -10.46 0.88
N VAL A 435 -14.48 -10.66 2.16
CA VAL A 435 -15.49 -11.61 2.62
C VAL A 435 -16.47 -10.86 3.55
N PRO A 436 -17.76 -10.68 3.15
CA PRO A 436 -18.33 -11.03 1.85
C PRO A 436 -17.72 -10.22 0.70
N ARG A 437 -17.77 -10.78 -0.53
CA ARG A 437 -17.24 -10.14 -1.72
C ARG A 437 -18.07 -8.91 -2.12
N LYS A 438 -17.41 -7.86 -2.63
CA LYS A 438 -18.07 -6.73 -3.29
C LYS A 438 -18.73 -7.14 -4.61
N THR A 439 -19.81 -6.46 -4.95
CA THR A 439 -20.49 -6.62 -6.25
C THR A 439 -19.80 -5.79 -7.33
N HIS A 440 -19.40 -4.58 -7.00
CA HIS A 440 -18.71 -3.65 -7.89
C HIS A 440 -17.19 -3.73 -7.70
N PHE A 441 -16.43 -3.19 -8.66
CA PHE A 441 -14.97 -3.11 -8.53
C PHE A 441 -14.55 -2.21 -7.37
N ARG A 442 -13.35 -2.47 -6.85
CA ARG A 442 -12.85 -1.80 -5.66
C ARG A 442 -12.41 -0.36 -5.93
N SER A 443 -12.46 0.48 -4.89
CA SER A 443 -11.86 1.82 -4.90
C SER A 443 -10.34 1.72 -4.93
N ASP A 444 -9.77 0.95 -4.00
CA ASP A 444 -8.37 0.56 -4.04
C ASP A 444 -8.24 -0.86 -4.59
N THR A 445 -7.43 -1.02 -5.65
CA THR A 445 -7.22 -2.33 -6.30
C THR A 445 -6.07 -3.12 -5.68
N VAL A 446 -5.31 -2.52 -4.79
CA VAL A 446 -4.16 -3.14 -4.13
C VAL A 446 -4.51 -3.59 -2.73
N ASP A 447 -4.89 -2.69 -1.86
CA ASP A 447 -5.15 -3.03 -0.45
C ASP A 447 -6.47 -2.44 0.09
N SER A 448 -6.66 -2.51 1.39
CA SER A 448 -7.81 -1.92 2.07
C SER A 448 -7.32 -1.29 3.36
N GLN A 449 -6.99 -0.02 3.30
CA GLN A 449 -6.57 0.76 4.46
C GLN A 449 -7.67 1.74 4.87
N ARG A 450 -8.24 2.45 3.88
CA ARG A 450 -9.32 3.43 4.06
C ARG A 450 -10.68 2.77 4.29
N GLY A 451 -10.80 1.48 3.92
CA GLY A 451 -12.07 0.81 3.76
C GLY A 451 -12.72 1.09 2.41
N GLU A 452 -13.85 0.44 2.15
CA GLU A 452 -14.55 0.55 0.88
C GLU A 452 -16.06 0.58 1.05
N VAL A 453 -16.73 1.23 0.12
CA VAL A 453 -18.19 1.43 0.16
C VAL A 453 -18.81 1.16 -1.20
N GLU A 454 -19.96 0.51 -1.22
CA GLU A 454 -20.80 0.38 -2.41
C GLU A 454 -22.28 0.45 -2.09
N TRP A 455 -23.10 0.58 -3.11
CA TRP A 455 -24.54 0.42 -3.07
C TRP A 455 -24.99 -0.26 -4.38
N LYS A 456 -26.24 -0.61 -4.51
CA LYS A 456 -26.73 -1.32 -5.72
C LYS A 456 -26.45 -0.62 -7.05
N GLY A 457 -26.22 0.71 -7.03
CA GLY A 457 -25.95 1.51 -8.23
C GLY A 457 -24.48 1.65 -8.59
N GLY A 458 -23.56 1.24 -7.74
CA GLY A 458 -22.13 1.32 -8.03
C GLY A 458 -21.23 1.36 -6.80
N ASN A 459 -19.93 1.34 -7.06
CA ASN A 459 -18.92 1.63 -6.06
C ASN A 459 -18.91 3.13 -5.73
N LEU A 460 -18.66 3.48 -4.47
CA LEU A 460 -18.30 4.82 -4.06
C LEU A 460 -16.78 4.96 -4.03
N TYR A 461 -16.27 6.03 -4.63
CA TYR A 461 -14.83 6.31 -4.66
C TYR A 461 -14.45 7.33 -3.57
N PHE A 462 -13.18 7.58 -3.37
CA PHE A 462 -12.62 8.42 -2.31
C PHE A 462 -13.06 9.89 -2.31
N ASP A 463 -13.69 10.36 -3.37
CA ASP A 463 -14.35 11.68 -3.44
C ASP A 463 -15.78 11.68 -2.86
N GLN A 464 -16.30 10.52 -2.45
CA GLN A 464 -17.68 10.32 -2.00
C GLN A 464 -17.81 9.86 -0.55
N PHE A 465 -16.70 9.57 0.12
CA PHE A 465 -16.66 9.25 1.54
C PHE A 465 -15.33 9.64 2.17
N ASP A 466 -15.35 9.85 3.50
CA ASP A 466 -14.17 10.10 4.33
C ASP A 466 -13.89 8.90 5.24
N TYR A 467 -12.66 8.81 5.73
CA TYR A 467 -12.24 7.80 6.69
C TYR A 467 -11.47 8.46 7.85
N ASP A 468 -11.47 7.79 9.03
CA ASP A 468 -10.77 8.26 10.21
C ASP A 468 -10.23 7.09 11.03
N PHE A 469 -9.17 7.36 11.80
CA PHE A 469 -8.48 6.37 12.62
C PHE A 469 -8.12 6.98 13.97
N GLU A 470 -8.76 6.49 15.02
CA GLU A 470 -8.50 6.89 16.40
C GLU A 470 -7.84 5.73 17.16
N TRP A 471 -6.87 6.02 17.99
CA TRP A 471 -6.21 5.00 18.79
C TRP A 471 -5.91 5.51 20.21
N ASN A 472 -5.91 4.57 21.18
CA ASN A 472 -5.56 4.84 22.57
C ASN A 472 -4.81 3.66 23.17
N LEU A 473 -3.81 3.90 24.00
CA LEU A 473 -3.21 2.86 24.83
C LEU A 473 -4.23 2.39 25.88
N VAL A 474 -4.38 1.07 25.97
CA VAL A 474 -5.16 0.45 27.04
C VAL A 474 -4.19 0.16 28.20
N PRO A 475 -4.40 0.74 29.39
CA PRO A 475 -3.57 0.43 30.53
C PRO A 475 -3.57 -1.07 30.82
N THR A 476 -2.40 -1.69 30.88
CA THR A 476 -2.27 -3.05 31.40
C THR A 476 -2.47 -2.97 32.92
N THR A 477 -3.58 -3.48 33.44
CA THR A 477 -3.73 -3.66 34.87
C THR A 477 -2.62 -4.63 35.33
N PRO A 478 -1.77 -4.27 36.30
CA PRO A 478 -0.83 -5.24 36.87
C PRO A 478 -1.63 -6.47 37.32
N PRO A 479 -1.13 -7.70 37.17
CA PRO A 479 -1.78 -8.87 37.72
C PRO A 479 -2.03 -8.61 39.20
N GLU A 480 -3.28 -8.74 39.66
CA GLU A 480 -3.62 -8.66 41.08
C GLU A 480 -2.77 -9.68 41.84
N GLY A 481 -1.79 -9.22 42.61
CA GLY A 481 -1.03 -10.05 43.51
C GLY A 481 0.42 -10.37 43.07
N ALA A 482 1.28 -9.39 42.82
CA ALA A 482 2.71 -9.56 42.85
C ALA A 482 3.27 -9.09 44.21
#